data_14c9d297f335ffd3080b4bd89ab086a5
#
_entry.id   14c9d297f335ffd3080b4bd89ab086a5
#
_cell.length_a   1.000
_cell.length_b   1.000
_cell.length_c   1.000
_cell.angle_alpha   90.00
_cell.angle_beta   90.00
_cell.angle_gamma   90.00
#
_symmetry.space_group_name_H-M   'P 1'
#
loop_
_entity.id
_entity.type
_entity.pdbx_description
1 polymer ?
#
loop_
_entity_poly.entity_id
_entity_poly.type
_entity_poly.pdbx_seq_one_letter_code
_entity_poly.pdbx_strand_id
1 'polypeptide(L)'
;MLEIIVPGREDWDERTNQFVYEKPTLLRLEHSLLSLSKWESKWHKPWLDTRKPKTREEMLDYIRCMTVTQGVDPKVYTRLTRQNMADIKTYMEDPMTASWFNERKKGRGRGRVQTAELFYCAMASYGIPFSCEKWHLNRLLTLLR
;
A
#
# COMPACT_ATOMS: atom_id res chain seq x y z
N MET A 1 7.84 -7.54 2.96
CA MET A 1 6.40 -7.87 3.10
C MET A 1 5.99 -7.71 4.57
N LEU A 2 4.92 -7.02 4.82
CA LEU A 2 4.36 -6.84 6.15
C LEU A 2 3.31 -7.92 6.43
N GLU A 3 3.39 -8.52 7.61
CA GLU A 3 2.33 -9.41 8.11
C GLU A 3 1.66 -8.75 9.31
N ILE A 4 0.33 -8.62 9.26
CA ILE A 4 -0.47 -8.11 10.36
C ILE A 4 -1.59 -9.09 10.70
N ILE A 5 -2.01 -9.07 11.96
CA ILE A 5 -3.16 -9.82 12.42
C ILE A 5 -4.30 -8.84 12.67
N VAL A 6 -5.37 -8.99 11.91
CA VAL A 6 -6.59 -8.22 12.12
C VAL A 6 -7.45 -9.00 13.12
N PRO A 7 -7.81 -8.39 14.26
CA PRO A 7 -8.57 -9.09 15.28
C PRO A 7 -9.93 -9.54 14.77
N GLY A 8 -10.42 -10.64 15.31
CA GLY A 8 -11.76 -11.10 15.07
C GLY A 8 -12.80 -10.21 15.74
N ARG A 9 -14.04 -10.42 15.41
CA ARG A 9 -15.18 -9.70 15.96
C ARG A 9 -16.27 -10.69 16.38
N GLU A 10 -16.90 -10.42 17.50
CA GLU A 10 -18.09 -11.13 17.96
C GLU A 10 -19.28 -10.18 17.82
N ASP A 11 -20.23 -10.54 16.96
CA ASP A 11 -21.46 -9.79 16.73
C ASP A 11 -22.69 -10.62 17.07
N TRP A 12 -23.70 -9.96 17.60
CA TRP A 12 -25.01 -10.55 17.80
C TRP A 12 -25.81 -10.50 16.49
N ASP A 13 -26.23 -11.66 16.01
CA ASP A 13 -27.15 -11.76 14.87
C ASP A 13 -28.58 -11.84 15.36
N GLU A 14 -29.37 -10.79 15.16
CA GLU A 14 -30.76 -10.71 15.54
C GLU A 14 -31.64 -11.70 14.77
N ARG A 15 -31.26 -12.07 13.54
CA ARG A 15 -32.05 -13.00 12.72
C ARG A 15 -32.01 -14.43 13.24
N THR A 16 -30.84 -14.88 13.66
CA THR A 16 -30.61 -16.24 14.14
C THR A 16 -30.62 -16.32 15.66
N ASN A 17 -30.65 -15.18 16.33
CA ASN A 17 -30.56 -15.06 17.80
C ASN A 17 -29.31 -15.75 18.37
N GLN A 18 -28.17 -15.64 17.63
CA GLN A 18 -26.91 -16.26 17.98
C GLN A 18 -25.77 -15.26 17.83
N PHE A 19 -24.69 -15.50 18.57
CA PHE A 19 -23.42 -14.77 18.33
C PHE A 19 -22.76 -15.28 17.06
N VAL A 20 -22.42 -14.35 16.16
CA VAL A 20 -21.56 -14.62 15.00
C VAL A 20 -20.14 -14.25 15.37
N TYR A 21 -19.25 -15.23 15.36
CA TYR A 21 -17.85 -15.04 15.65
C TYR A 21 -17.03 -15.02 14.36
N GLU A 22 -16.33 -13.89 14.13
CA GLU A 22 -15.38 -13.76 13.05
C GLU A 22 -13.98 -13.97 13.61
N LYS A 23 -13.23 -14.91 13.01
CA LYS A 23 -11.87 -15.27 13.44
C LYS A 23 -10.88 -14.15 13.10
N PRO A 24 -9.80 -14.02 13.89
CA PRO A 24 -8.66 -13.18 13.48
C PRO A 24 -8.13 -13.59 12.10
N THR A 25 -7.75 -12.61 11.31
CA THR A 25 -7.26 -12.81 9.94
C THR A 25 -5.82 -12.33 9.83
N LEU A 26 -4.94 -13.18 9.32
CA LEU A 26 -3.59 -12.80 8.94
C LEU A 26 -3.62 -12.16 7.54
N LEU A 27 -3.18 -10.91 7.44
CA LEU A 27 -2.99 -10.22 6.18
C LEU A 27 -1.50 -10.08 5.87
N ARG A 28 -1.14 -10.43 4.65
CA ARG A 28 0.17 -10.16 4.06
C ARG A 28 0.05 -9.01 3.08
N LEU A 29 0.81 -7.96 3.32
CA LEU A 29 0.75 -6.72 2.57
C LEU A 29 2.10 -6.43 1.92
N GLU A 30 2.08 -5.97 0.68
CA GLU A 30 3.26 -5.47 -0.01
C GLU A 30 3.00 -4.09 -0.60
N HIS A 31 3.72 -3.08 -0.12
CA HIS A 31 3.71 -1.74 -0.69
C HIS A 31 4.65 -1.70 -1.90
N SER A 32 4.09 -1.91 -3.08
CA SER A 32 4.85 -2.11 -4.32
C SER A 32 4.36 -1.22 -5.45
N LEU A 33 5.12 -1.17 -6.53
CA LEU A 33 4.66 -0.50 -7.74
C LEU A 33 3.38 -1.14 -8.29
N LEU A 34 3.24 -2.46 -8.13
CA LEU A 34 2.04 -3.18 -8.54
C LEU A 34 0.81 -2.73 -7.75
N SER A 35 0.92 -2.58 -6.42
CA SER A 35 -0.18 -2.07 -5.59
C SER A 35 -0.54 -0.63 -5.94
N LEU A 36 0.45 0.20 -6.19
CA LEU A 36 0.28 1.58 -6.65
C LEU A 36 -0.50 1.63 -7.97
N SER A 37 -0.10 0.83 -8.93
CA SER A 37 -0.75 0.75 -10.24
C SER A 37 -2.22 0.30 -10.13
N LYS A 38 -2.50 -0.71 -9.32
CA LYS A 38 -3.88 -1.18 -9.08
C LYS A 38 -4.77 -0.08 -8.51
N TRP A 39 -4.27 0.67 -7.53
CA TRP A 39 -5.04 1.74 -6.92
C TRP A 39 -5.26 2.91 -7.88
N GLU A 40 -4.22 3.36 -8.56
CA GLU A 40 -4.31 4.49 -9.51
C GLU A 40 -5.21 4.17 -10.71
N SER A 41 -5.23 2.93 -11.18
CA SER A 41 -6.12 2.52 -12.27
C SER A 41 -7.60 2.57 -11.90
N LYS A 42 -7.92 2.42 -10.62
CA LYS A 42 -9.29 2.51 -10.11
C LYS A 42 -9.70 3.95 -9.80
N TRP A 43 -8.84 4.68 -9.09
CA TRP A 43 -9.18 6.00 -8.56
C TRP A 43 -8.83 7.15 -9.52
N HIS A 44 -8.02 6.88 -10.54
CA HIS A 44 -7.55 7.86 -11.53
C HIS A 44 -6.87 9.08 -10.91
N LYS A 45 -6.16 8.85 -9.81
CA LYS A 45 -5.41 9.85 -9.04
C LYS A 45 -4.03 9.29 -8.71
N PRO A 46 -2.98 10.13 -8.67
CA PRO A 46 -1.68 9.67 -8.18
C PRO A 46 -1.70 9.47 -6.66
N TRP A 47 -1.33 8.27 -6.22
CA TRP A 47 -1.23 7.96 -4.79
C TRP A 47 -0.20 8.82 -4.06
N LEU A 48 0.92 9.12 -4.72
CA LEU A 48 2.03 9.87 -4.14
C LEU A 48 1.79 11.39 -4.08
N ASP A 49 0.66 11.88 -4.57
CA ASP A 49 0.28 13.28 -4.45
C ASP A 49 -0.16 13.58 -3.01
N THR A 50 0.65 14.38 -2.30
CA THR A 50 0.39 14.76 -0.91
C THR A 50 -0.38 16.08 -0.76
N ARG A 51 -0.66 16.77 -1.87
CA ARG A 51 -1.35 18.08 -1.84
C ARG A 51 -2.81 17.98 -1.45
N LYS A 52 -3.42 16.82 -1.74
CA LYS A 52 -4.81 16.53 -1.36
C LYS A 52 -4.82 15.35 -0.40
N PRO A 53 -5.41 15.49 0.81
CA PRO A 53 -5.55 14.37 1.72
C PRO A 53 -6.45 13.30 1.11
N LYS A 54 -6.10 12.04 1.32
CA LYS A 54 -6.90 10.91 0.87
C LYS A 54 -8.04 10.67 1.84
N THR A 55 -9.18 10.25 1.30
CA THR A 55 -10.32 9.84 2.13
C THR A 55 -10.02 8.50 2.80
N ARG A 56 -10.79 8.17 3.83
CA ARG A 56 -10.68 6.87 4.49
C ARG A 56 -10.92 5.70 3.52
N GLU A 57 -11.90 5.84 2.63
CA GLU A 57 -12.19 4.83 1.60
C GLU A 57 -11.01 4.62 0.65
N GLU A 58 -10.38 5.69 0.21
CA GLU A 58 -9.20 5.64 -0.66
C GLU A 58 -8.04 4.93 0.03
N MET A 59 -7.80 5.23 1.31
CA MET A 59 -6.75 4.60 2.09
C MET A 59 -7.02 3.10 2.33
N LEU A 60 -8.24 2.74 2.69
CA LEU A 60 -8.62 1.33 2.91
C LEU A 60 -8.55 0.54 1.61
N ASP A 61 -8.93 1.14 0.50
CA ASP A 61 -8.80 0.49 -0.80
C ASP A 61 -7.33 0.29 -1.22
N TYR A 62 -6.45 1.21 -0.84
CA TYR A 62 -5.02 1.01 -1.06
C TYR A 62 -4.47 -0.17 -0.24
N ILE A 63 -4.89 -0.32 1.00
CA ILE A 63 -4.54 -1.49 1.81
C ILE A 63 -5.02 -2.78 1.15
N ARG A 64 -6.22 -2.77 0.59
CA ARG A 64 -6.74 -3.88 -0.23
C ARG A 64 -5.84 -4.16 -1.44
N CYS A 65 -5.40 -3.12 -2.15
CA CYS A 65 -4.48 -3.27 -3.29
C CYS A 65 -3.12 -3.83 -2.89
N MET A 66 -2.65 -3.54 -1.67
CA MET A 66 -1.42 -4.10 -1.12
C MET A 66 -1.56 -5.57 -0.69
N THR A 67 -2.77 -6.06 -0.49
CA THR A 67 -3.00 -7.39 0.06
C THR A 67 -2.56 -8.48 -0.92
N VAL A 68 -1.64 -9.31 -0.47
CA VAL A 68 -1.13 -10.48 -1.21
C VAL A 68 -1.91 -11.73 -0.85
N THR A 69 -2.46 -11.79 0.36
CA THR A 69 -3.28 -12.90 0.83
C THR A 69 -4.51 -13.11 -0.07
N GLN A 70 -4.73 -14.35 -0.50
CA GLN A 70 -5.86 -14.70 -1.36
C GLN A 70 -7.15 -14.90 -0.56
N GLY A 71 -8.29 -14.58 -1.18
CA GLY A 71 -9.61 -14.89 -0.64
C GLY A 71 -10.00 -14.11 0.62
N VAL A 72 -9.48 -12.89 0.80
CA VAL A 72 -9.79 -12.04 1.96
C VAL A 72 -11.20 -11.48 1.85
N ASP A 73 -12.01 -11.67 2.90
CA ASP A 73 -13.32 -11.04 3.01
C ASP A 73 -13.16 -9.52 3.13
N PRO A 74 -13.86 -8.71 2.31
CA PRO A 74 -13.80 -7.25 2.41
C PRO A 74 -14.12 -6.67 3.79
N LYS A 75 -14.89 -7.37 4.61
CA LYS A 75 -15.19 -6.97 5.99
C LYS A 75 -13.97 -6.90 6.90
N VAL A 76 -12.90 -7.64 6.58
CA VAL A 76 -11.65 -7.62 7.35
C VAL A 76 -11.08 -6.20 7.42
N TYR A 77 -11.17 -5.43 6.36
CA TYR A 77 -10.63 -4.06 6.34
C TYR A 77 -11.40 -3.09 7.24
N THR A 78 -12.64 -3.40 7.59
CA THR A 78 -13.42 -2.60 8.54
C THR A 78 -13.01 -2.82 9.99
N ARG A 79 -12.26 -3.89 10.26
CA ARG A 79 -11.80 -4.28 11.60
C ARG A 79 -10.37 -3.89 11.90
N LEU A 80 -9.70 -3.19 11.00
CA LEU A 80 -8.33 -2.72 11.20
C LEU A 80 -8.26 -1.82 12.44
N THR A 81 -7.34 -2.15 13.34
CA THR A 81 -7.10 -1.38 14.55
C THR A 81 -6.18 -0.19 14.29
N ARG A 82 -6.09 0.73 15.25
CA ARG A 82 -5.11 1.82 15.21
C ARG A 82 -3.68 1.29 15.12
N GLN A 83 -3.39 0.19 15.84
CA GLN A 83 -2.06 -0.43 15.80
C GLN A 83 -1.78 -1.02 14.42
N ASN A 84 -2.76 -1.69 13.80
CA ASN A 84 -2.63 -2.17 12.42
C ASN A 84 -2.32 -1.02 11.45
N MET A 85 -3.03 0.09 11.55
CA MET A 85 -2.81 1.26 10.71
C MET A 85 -1.45 1.89 10.94
N ALA A 86 -0.99 1.96 12.20
CA ALA A 86 0.35 2.46 12.54
C ALA A 86 1.45 1.57 11.97
N ASP A 87 1.31 0.25 12.06
CA ASP A 87 2.25 -0.72 11.52
C ASP A 87 2.33 -0.62 9.98
N ILE A 88 1.20 -0.46 9.32
CA ILE A 88 1.13 -0.28 7.86
C ILE A 88 1.86 1.01 7.46
N LYS A 89 1.60 2.10 8.16
CA LYS A 89 2.24 3.40 7.88
C LYS A 89 3.76 3.32 8.05
N THR A 90 4.21 2.75 9.14
CA THR A 90 5.65 2.55 9.41
C THR A 90 6.31 1.71 8.31
N TYR A 91 5.65 0.63 7.88
CA TYR A 91 6.13 -0.22 6.80
C TYR A 91 6.20 0.50 5.46
N MET A 92 5.19 1.29 5.11
CA MET A 92 5.17 2.04 3.86
C MET A 92 6.28 3.10 3.80
N GLU A 93 6.60 3.71 4.93
CA GLU A 93 7.62 4.76 5.06
C GLU A 93 9.04 4.21 5.25
N ASP A 94 9.18 2.91 5.45
CA ASP A 94 10.49 2.27 5.62
C ASP A 94 11.33 2.47 4.35
N PRO A 95 12.55 3.02 4.45
CA PRO A 95 13.41 3.22 3.28
C PRO A 95 13.84 1.91 2.61
N MET A 96 13.81 0.78 3.29
CA MET A 96 14.11 -0.57 2.78
C MET A 96 15.48 -0.71 2.11
N THR A 97 16.42 0.17 2.41
CA THR A 97 17.75 0.19 1.83
C THR A 97 18.77 0.74 2.80
N ALA A 98 20.02 0.31 2.66
CA ALA A 98 21.18 0.88 3.33
C ALA A 98 21.82 2.02 2.53
N SER A 99 21.35 2.26 1.32
CA SER A 99 21.89 3.31 0.43
C SER A 99 21.33 4.67 0.78
N TRP A 100 22.20 5.66 0.86
CA TRP A 100 21.84 7.05 1.11
C TRP A 100 22.06 7.87 -0.16
N PHE A 101 21.06 8.65 -0.51
CA PHE A 101 21.19 9.67 -1.56
C PHE A 101 21.16 11.04 -0.90
N ASN A 102 22.20 11.85 -1.17
CA ASN A 102 22.26 13.21 -0.66
C ASN A 102 21.28 14.07 -1.48
N GLU A 103 20.11 14.33 -0.94
CA GLU A 103 19.08 15.15 -1.58
C GLU A 103 19.41 16.67 -1.61
N ARG A 104 20.68 17.03 -1.44
CA ARG A 104 21.13 18.41 -1.60
C ARG A 104 20.91 18.83 -3.05
N LYS A 105 19.89 19.61 -3.29
CA LYS A 105 19.48 20.24 -4.54
C LYS A 105 18.46 19.44 -5.37
N LYS A 106 17.30 19.15 -4.80
CA LYS A 106 16.13 19.29 -5.66
C LYS A 106 15.89 20.79 -5.80
N GLY A 107 16.28 21.36 -6.94
CA GLY A 107 15.91 22.71 -7.30
C GLY A 107 14.40 22.88 -7.08
N ARG A 108 13.93 24.07 -6.72
CA ARG A 108 12.51 24.44 -6.59
C ARG A 108 11.78 24.33 -7.96
N GLY A 109 11.98 23.21 -8.69
CA GLY A 109 11.14 22.87 -9.82
C GLY A 109 9.80 22.38 -9.29
N ARG A 110 8.72 22.82 -9.90
CA ARG A 110 7.41 22.20 -9.70
C ARG A 110 7.56 20.72 -10.03
N GLY A 111 7.86 19.91 -9.02
CA GLY A 111 8.06 18.47 -9.19
C GLY A 111 6.79 17.86 -9.77
N ARG A 112 6.90 17.23 -10.92
CA ARG A 112 5.81 16.45 -11.50
C ARG A 112 5.47 15.33 -10.53
N VAL A 113 4.20 15.18 -10.21
CA VAL A 113 3.75 14.08 -9.36
C VAL A 113 4.04 12.76 -10.08
N GLN A 114 4.70 11.84 -9.38
CA GLN A 114 5.06 10.54 -9.92
C GLN A 114 3.86 9.60 -9.91
N THR A 115 3.61 8.97 -11.04
CA THR A 115 2.59 7.93 -11.20
C THR A 115 3.23 6.58 -11.46
N ALA A 116 2.43 5.51 -11.34
CA ALA A 116 2.92 4.16 -11.62
C ALA A 116 3.46 4.04 -13.05
N GLU A 117 2.77 4.62 -14.04
CA GLU A 117 3.21 4.58 -15.44
C GLU A 117 4.58 5.24 -15.63
N LEU A 118 4.86 6.33 -14.94
CA LEU A 118 6.16 7.01 -15.02
C LEU A 118 7.28 6.12 -14.46
N PHE A 119 7.02 5.38 -13.40
CA PHE A 119 7.96 4.42 -12.84
C PHE A 119 8.19 3.24 -13.79
N TYR A 120 7.15 2.71 -14.42
CA TYR A 120 7.30 1.66 -15.43
C TYR A 120 8.10 2.15 -16.63
N CYS A 121 7.88 3.37 -17.10
CA CYS A 121 8.68 3.97 -18.15
C CYS A 121 10.16 4.10 -17.75
N ALA A 122 10.44 4.52 -16.53
CA ALA A 122 11.81 4.61 -16.03
C ALA A 122 12.46 3.23 -15.94
N MET A 123 11.74 2.20 -15.47
CA MET A 123 12.23 0.82 -15.45
C MET A 123 12.61 0.35 -16.85
N ALA A 124 11.75 0.57 -17.84
CA ALA A 124 12.02 0.21 -19.22
C ALA A 124 13.26 0.92 -19.75
N SER A 125 13.42 2.22 -19.45
CA SER A 125 14.57 3.03 -19.88
C SER A 125 15.89 2.55 -19.29
N TYR A 126 15.87 2.06 -18.04
CA TYR A 126 17.06 1.56 -17.34
C TYR A 126 17.30 0.06 -17.52
N GLY A 127 16.44 -0.64 -18.27
CA GLY A 127 16.55 -2.07 -18.45
C GLY A 127 16.25 -2.88 -17.18
N ILE A 128 15.45 -2.32 -16.26
CA ILE A 128 15.04 -3.01 -15.02
C ILE A 128 13.87 -3.94 -15.35
N PRO A 129 13.96 -5.25 -14.99
CA PRO A 129 12.88 -6.18 -15.26
C PRO A 129 11.58 -5.77 -14.57
N PHE A 130 10.45 -5.89 -15.25
CA PHE A 130 9.13 -5.57 -14.67
C PHE A 130 8.75 -6.46 -13.48
N SER A 131 9.38 -7.63 -13.34
CA SER A 131 9.23 -8.46 -12.13
C SER A 131 9.58 -7.71 -10.84
N CYS A 132 10.42 -6.68 -10.90
CA CYS A 132 10.73 -5.80 -9.77
C CYS A 132 9.55 -4.95 -9.31
N GLU A 133 8.45 -4.91 -10.04
CA GLU A 133 7.21 -4.23 -9.65
C GLU A 133 6.62 -4.74 -8.32
N LYS A 134 6.98 -5.97 -7.92
CA LYS A 134 6.56 -6.62 -6.68
C LYS A 134 7.43 -6.26 -5.48
N TRP A 135 8.53 -5.56 -5.68
CA TRP A 135 9.40 -5.13 -4.60
C TRP A 135 8.73 -4.01 -3.79
N HIS A 136 9.17 -3.85 -2.55
CA HIS A 136 8.79 -2.66 -1.79
C HIS A 136 9.13 -1.41 -2.61
N LEU A 137 8.19 -0.48 -2.71
CA LEU A 137 8.31 0.68 -3.60
C LEU A 137 9.60 1.48 -3.33
N ASN A 138 9.93 1.73 -2.07
CA ASN A 138 11.12 2.49 -1.71
C ASN A 138 12.41 1.78 -2.13
N ARG A 139 12.44 0.46 -2.10
CA ARG A 139 13.58 -0.32 -2.60
C ARG A 139 13.71 -0.18 -4.13
N LEU A 140 12.61 -0.25 -4.85
CA LEU A 140 12.60 -0.04 -6.30
C LEU A 140 13.04 1.38 -6.66
N LEU A 141 12.55 2.39 -5.95
CA LEU A 141 12.91 3.78 -6.18
C LEU A 141 14.41 4.03 -5.96
N THR A 142 15.03 3.27 -5.08
CA THR A 142 16.49 3.32 -4.89
C THR A 142 17.26 2.94 -6.15
N LEU A 143 16.75 1.97 -6.93
CA LEU A 143 17.35 1.60 -8.21
C LEU A 143 17.13 2.65 -9.31
N LEU A 144 16.08 3.44 -9.19
CA LEU A 144 15.69 4.45 -10.19
C LEU A 144 16.32 5.83 -9.94
N ARG A 145 17.04 5.98 -8.85
CA ARG A 145 17.73 7.25 -8.51
C ARG A 145 19.12 7.37 -9.06
#